data_71d9b26035a25f33853a4e3601751014
#
_entry.id   71d9b26035a25f33853a4e3601751014
#
_cell.length_a   1.000
_cell.length_b   1.000
_cell.length_c   1.000
_cell.angle_alpha   90.00
_cell.angle_beta   90.00
_cell.angle_gamma   90.00
#
_symmetry.space_group_name_H-M   'P 1'
#
loop_
_entity.id
_entity.type
_entity.pdbx_description
1 polymer ?
#
loop_
_entity_poly.entity_id
_entity_poly.type
_entity_poly.pdbx_seq_one_letter_code
_entity_poly.pdbx_strand_id
1 'polypeptide(L)'
;MVHSELLKSYQTVIAHYQDRLSKDASTIIDRGLVISDNQNIKDDKVVLLTGINPSYKENDKPESYSFCFSSAKDEGKSRYWYKKHKQFGATKESDGDLLTNHIAYLDLFPFREAKQALFEKVFQEFNDFRYDILSVTQKAIHELSPKLIIHANKSSLYYWGLNFDNLQDDKTNPWLGYHFEKISLNAIPGMRAYEQRLSSVEKRNVHLFRMSGNGIEPCYFLTYMMENYGMKPNTRLQLLTPDEMVTLCNYFLK
;
A
#
# COMPACT_ATOMS: atom_id res chain seq x y z
N MET A 1 -12.69 -3.81 -10.34
CA MET A 1 -13.26 -5.08 -9.78
C MET A 1 -14.17 -4.74 -8.61
N VAL A 2 -15.39 -5.26 -8.60
CA VAL A 2 -16.30 -5.08 -7.46
C VAL A 2 -15.75 -5.85 -6.25
N HIS A 3 -15.92 -5.33 -5.04
CA HIS A 3 -15.43 -5.95 -3.79
C HIS A 3 -15.78 -7.45 -3.69
N SER A 4 -17.01 -7.84 -4.03
CA SER A 4 -17.45 -9.25 -4.00
C SER A 4 -16.71 -10.15 -5.00
N GLU A 5 -16.35 -9.62 -6.15
CA GLU A 5 -15.57 -10.36 -7.16
C GLU A 5 -14.12 -10.54 -6.72
N LEU A 6 -13.54 -9.52 -6.12
CA LEU A 6 -12.18 -9.59 -5.57
C LEU A 6 -12.10 -10.62 -4.44
N LEU A 7 -13.06 -10.59 -3.51
CA LEU A 7 -13.17 -11.58 -2.44
C LEU A 7 -13.28 -13.00 -2.99
N LYS A 8 -14.17 -13.21 -3.96
CA LYS A 8 -14.37 -14.52 -4.62
C LYS A 8 -13.09 -15.00 -5.31
N SER A 9 -12.35 -14.10 -5.95
CA SER A 9 -11.10 -14.45 -6.62
C SER A 9 -10.05 -14.95 -5.63
N TYR A 10 -9.87 -14.26 -4.49
CA TYR A 10 -8.98 -14.75 -3.43
C TYR A 10 -9.43 -16.08 -2.85
N GLN A 11 -10.73 -16.25 -2.58
CA GLN A 11 -11.29 -17.51 -2.06
C GLN A 11 -11.06 -18.67 -3.05
N THR A 12 -11.14 -18.42 -4.34
CA THR A 12 -10.88 -19.45 -5.36
C THR A 12 -9.42 -19.90 -5.33
N VAL A 13 -8.47 -18.97 -5.20
CA VAL A 13 -7.05 -19.32 -5.05
C VAL A 13 -6.83 -20.10 -3.74
N ILE A 14 -7.36 -19.63 -2.63
CA ILE A 14 -7.22 -20.31 -1.33
C ILE A 14 -7.74 -21.75 -1.40
N ALA A 15 -8.93 -21.97 -1.96
CA ALA A 15 -9.52 -23.29 -2.10
C ALA A 15 -8.67 -24.24 -2.96
N HIS A 16 -7.99 -23.72 -3.99
CA HIS A 16 -7.09 -24.52 -4.83
C HIS A 16 -5.86 -25.03 -4.07
N TYR A 17 -5.40 -24.29 -3.05
CA TYR A 17 -4.19 -24.62 -2.30
C TYR A 17 -4.45 -25.21 -0.91
N GLN A 18 -5.70 -25.25 -0.43
CA GLN A 18 -6.02 -25.56 0.99
C GLN A 18 -5.39 -26.87 1.52
N ASP A 19 -5.36 -27.92 0.69
CA ASP A 19 -4.82 -29.23 1.07
C ASP A 19 -3.28 -29.29 1.07
N ARG A 20 -2.63 -28.27 0.52
CA ARG A 20 -1.17 -28.18 0.39
C ARG A 20 -0.56 -27.20 1.39
N LEU A 21 -1.36 -26.32 1.99
CA LEU A 21 -0.89 -25.32 2.94
C LEU A 21 -0.56 -25.97 4.29
N SER A 22 0.46 -25.43 4.96
CA SER A 22 0.79 -25.81 6.32
C SER A 22 -0.33 -25.41 7.29
N LYS A 23 -0.34 -26.03 8.47
CA LYS A 23 -1.28 -25.67 9.55
C LYS A 23 -1.15 -24.19 9.94
N ASP A 24 0.07 -23.66 9.95
CA ASP A 24 0.31 -22.25 10.31
C ASP A 24 -0.22 -21.31 9.23
N ALA A 25 -0.06 -21.65 7.93
CA ALA A 25 -0.63 -20.90 6.82
C ALA A 25 -2.16 -20.90 6.87
N SER A 26 -2.77 -22.06 7.08
CA SER A 26 -4.22 -22.21 7.27
C SER A 26 -4.72 -21.39 8.45
N THR A 27 -4.00 -21.40 9.58
CA THR A 27 -4.35 -20.58 10.76
C THR A 27 -4.36 -19.08 10.44
N ILE A 28 -3.43 -18.58 9.62
CA ILE A 28 -3.42 -17.15 9.20
C ILE A 28 -4.62 -16.86 8.28
N ILE A 29 -4.91 -17.76 7.35
CA ILE A 29 -6.05 -17.62 6.42
C ILE A 29 -7.39 -17.64 7.16
N ASP A 30 -7.53 -18.52 8.16
CA ASP A 30 -8.75 -18.67 8.97
C ASP A 30 -9.07 -17.42 9.83
N ARG A 31 -8.12 -16.50 10.01
CA ARG A 31 -8.38 -15.17 10.61
C ARG A 31 -9.25 -14.27 9.74
N GLY A 32 -9.51 -14.69 8.51
CA GLY A 32 -10.30 -13.96 7.54
C GLY A 32 -9.49 -13.01 6.68
N LEU A 33 -10.14 -12.49 5.65
CA LEU A 33 -9.56 -11.60 4.66
C LEU A 33 -10.02 -10.16 4.91
N VAL A 34 -9.15 -9.20 4.66
CA VAL A 34 -9.53 -7.78 4.65
C VAL A 34 -9.39 -7.26 3.23
N ILE A 35 -10.47 -6.76 2.70
CA ILE A 35 -10.56 -6.25 1.35
C ILE A 35 -11.17 -4.86 1.39
N SER A 36 -10.48 -3.90 0.79
CA SER A 36 -11.01 -2.54 0.74
C SER A 36 -12.18 -2.44 -0.23
N ASP A 37 -13.21 -1.74 0.19
CA ASP A 37 -14.29 -1.30 -0.68
C ASP A 37 -13.91 0.05 -1.29
N ASN A 38 -13.55 0.01 -2.57
CA ASN A 38 -13.13 1.19 -3.32
C ASN A 38 -14.24 1.74 -4.24
N GLN A 39 -15.49 1.30 -4.07
CA GLN A 39 -16.62 1.70 -4.94
C GLN A 39 -16.98 3.20 -4.82
N ASN A 40 -16.65 3.82 -3.70
CA ASN A 40 -16.97 5.24 -3.44
C ASN A 40 -15.87 6.20 -3.94
N ILE A 41 -14.86 5.70 -4.63
CA ILE A 41 -13.84 6.56 -5.21
C ILE A 41 -14.45 7.32 -6.37
N LYS A 42 -14.41 8.63 -6.28
CA LYS A 42 -14.87 9.53 -7.33
C LYS A 42 -13.78 9.66 -8.40
N ASP A 43 -14.18 9.52 -9.65
CA ASP A 43 -13.40 9.76 -10.85
C ASP A 43 -12.31 8.71 -11.18
N ASP A 44 -11.79 8.81 -12.41
CA ASP A 44 -10.67 8.03 -12.93
C ASP A 44 -9.30 8.43 -12.33
N LYS A 45 -9.31 9.29 -11.29
CA LYS A 45 -8.12 9.84 -10.67
C LYS A 45 -7.91 9.21 -9.30
N VAL A 46 -7.11 8.15 -9.25
CA VAL A 46 -6.93 7.35 -8.04
C VAL A 46 -5.49 7.44 -7.53
N VAL A 47 -5.36 7.70 -6.24
CA VAL A 47 -4.15 7.43 -5.48
C VAL A 47 -4.34 6.11 -4.74
N LEU A 48 -3.50 5.11 -5.02
CA LEU A 48 -3.54 3.84 -4.33
C LEU A 48 -2.58 3.86 -3.14
N LEU A 49 -3.11 3.72 -1.92
CA LEU A 49 -2.31 3.46 -0.73
C LEU A 49 -2.25 1.95 -0.50
N THR A 50 -1.04 1.41 -0.33
CA THR A 50 -0.82 -0.03 -0.21
C THR A 50 0.18 -0.37 0.89
N GLY A 51 0.00 -1.52 1.51
CA GLY A 51 0.91 -2.16 2.45
C GLY A 51 1.18 -3.60 2.05
N ILE A 52 1.71 -4.40 2.96
CA ILE A 52 1.94 -5.83 2.69
C ILE A 52 0.70 -6.65 3.00
N ASN A 53 0.15 -6.49 4.20
CA ASN A 53 -1.01 -7.25 4.67
C ASN A 53 -1.70 -6.54 5.85
N PRO A 54 -2.99 -6.77 6.07
CA PRO A 54 -3.72 -6.22 7.21
C PRO A 54 -3.23 -6.80 8.54
N SER A 55 -3.28 -6.01 9.61
CA SER A 55 -2.93 -6.49 10.94
C SER A 55 -4.03 -7.36 11.54
N TYR A 56 -3.62 -8.27 12.44
CA TYR A 56 -4.49 -9.05 13.31
C TYR A 56 -4.03 -8.90 14.75
N LYS A 57 -4.94 -8.54 15.64
CA LYS A 57 -4.67 -8.48 17.07
C LYS A 57 -5.25 -9.72 17.75
N GLU A 58 -4.66 -10.11 18.86
CA GLU A 58 -5.06 -11.32 19.62
C GLU A 58 -6.54 -11.36 19.98
N ASN A 59 -7.15 -10.18 20.19
CA ASN A 59 -8.57 -10.05 20.53
C ASN A 59 -9.49 -9.76 19.33
N ASP A 60 -8.95 -9.76 18.12
CA ASP A 60 -9.76 -9.59 16.92
C ASP A 60 -10.57 -10.85 16.64
N LYS A 61 -11.79 -10.68 16.14
CA LYS A 61 -12.58 -11.83 15.66
C LYS A 61 -11.99 -12.36 14.35
N PRO A 62 -11.95 -13.70 14.17
CA PRO A 62 -11.54 -14.32 12.94
C PRO A 62 -12.66 -14.24 11.89
N GLU A 63 -12.79 -13.10 11.24
CA GLU A 63 -13.81 -12.85 10.22
C GLU A 63 -13.22 -12.04 9.07
N SER A 64 -13.75 -12.28 7.86
CA SER A 64 -13.47 -11.40 6.71
C SER A 64 -14.34 -10.16 6.80
N TYR A 65 -13.75 -9.01 6.48
CA TYR A 65 -14.48 -7.75 6.43
C TYR A 65 -13.96 -6.83 5.33
N SER A 66 -14.77 -5.83 4.99
CA SER A 66 -14.38 -4.75 4.10
C SER A 66 -14.38 -3.42 4.83
N PHE A 67 -13.62 -2.47 4.30
CA PHE A 67 -13.65 -1.10 4.76
C PHE A 67 -13.39 -0.14 3.59
N CYS A 68 -13.89 1.08 3.72
CA CYS A 68 -13.58 2.17 2.80
C CYS A 68 -12.57 3.11 3.46
N PHE A 69 -11.50 3.49 2.75
CA PHE A 69 -10.48 4.37 3.33
C PHE A 69 -11.09 5.71 3.76
N SER A 70 -11.94 6.33 2.96
CA SER A 70 -12.54 7.64 3.28
C SER A 70 -13.40 7.63 4.54
N SER A 71 -14.09 6.53 4.86
CA SER A 71 -14.92 6.38 6.05
C SER A 71 -14.15 5.84 7.28
N ALA A 72 -12.99 5.27 7.10
CA ALA A 72 -12.22 4.65 8.19
C ALA A 72 -11.80 5.64 9.30
N LYS A 73 -11.85 6.96 9.05
CA LYS A 73 -11.65 7.99 10.07
C LYS A 73 -12.68 7.94 11.20
N ASP A 74 -13.92 7.54 10.87
CA ASP A 74 -15.06 7.59 11.78
C ASP A 74 -15.14 6.37 12.69
N GLU A 75 -14.41 5.30 12.37
CA GLU A 75 -14.20 4.15 13.27
C GLU A 75 -13.42 4.52 14.54
N GLY A 76 -13.22 5.78 14.75
CA GLY A 76 -13.12 6.64 15.94
C GLY A 76 -12.05 6.29 16.96
N LYS A 77 -11.40 5.15 16.87
CA LYS A 77 -10.55 4.66 17.95
C LYS A 77 -9.22 4.07 17.46
N SER A 78 -9.05 3.83 16.19
CA SER A 78 -7.78 3.37 15.65
C SER A 78 -6.88 4.57 15.38
N ARG A 79 -5.94 4.81 16.29
CA ARG A 79 -4.87 5.81 16.08
C ARG A 79 -4.10 5.59 14.77
N TYR A 80 -4.14 4.40 14.20
CA TYR A 80 -3.51 4.04 12.94
C TYR A 80 -4.20 4.73 11.75
N TRP A 81 -5.50 4.55 11.59
CA TRP A 81 -6.28 5.18 10.51
C TRP A 81 -6.32 6.70 10.67
N TYR A 82 -6.51 7.20 11.88
CA TYR A 82 -6.47 8.63 12.15
C TYR A 82 -5.16 9.28 11.69
N LYS A 83 -4.01 8.65 11.95
CA LYS A 83 -2.71 9.15 11.49
C LYS A 83 -2.59 9.13 9.96
N LYS A 84 -3.09 8.07 9.31
CA LYS A 84 -3.12 7.99 7.85
C LYS A 84 -3.98 9.09 7.25
N HIS A 85 -5.19 9.29 7.77
CA HIS A 85 -6.07 10.38 7.32
C HIS A 85 -5.45 11.75 7.52
N LYS A 86 -4.84 12.00 8.69
CA LYS A 86 -4.12 13.23 8.97
C LYS A 86 -3.00 13.49 7.97
N GLN A 87 -2.30 12.43 7.53
CA GLN A 87 -1.23 12.53 6.54
C GLN A 87 -1.74 13.05 5.17
N PHE A 88 -2.99 12.79 4.85
CA PHE A 88 -3.65 13.26 3.63
C PHE A 88 -4.50 14.53 3.84
N GLY A 89 -4.26 15.27 4.92
CA GLY A 89 -4.92 16.55 5.16
C GLY A 89 -6.40 16.48 5.56
N ALA A 90 -6.93 15.30 5.88
CA ALA A 90 -8.34 15.08 6.19
C ALA A 90 -8.86 15.78 7.46
N THR A 91 -7.99 16.42 8.23
CA THR A 91 -8.37 17.21 9.41
C THR A 91 -8.72 18.67 9.08
N LYS A 92 -8.49 19.12 7.86
CA LYS A 92 -8.89 20.44 7.38
C LYS A 92 -10.27 20.28 6.74
N GLU A 93 -11.31 20.76 7.41
CA GLU A 93 -12.62 20.99 6.79
C GLU A 93 -12.43 22.07 5.71
N SER A 94 -12.27 21.63 4.48
CA SER A 94 -12.38 22.51 3.31
C SER A 94 -13.65 22.14 2.57
N ASP A 95 -14.41 23.13 2.16
CA ASP A 95 -15.63 23.01 1.34
C ASP A 95 -15.34 22.50 -0.08
N GLY A 96 -14.52 21.45 -0.20
CA GLY A 96 -14.08 20.89 -1.46
C GLY A 96 -13.97 19.39 -1.44
N ASP A 97 -13.71 18.83 -2.59
CA ASP A 97 -13.48 17.39 -2.75
C ASP A 97 -12.27 16.97 -1.92
N LEU A 98 -12.50 16.24 -0.84
CA LEU A 98 -11.43 15.82 0.06
C LEU A 98 -10.54 14.84 -0.67
N LEU A 99 -9.22 15.05 -0.63
CA LEU A 99 -8.23 14.13 -1.19
C LEU A 99 -8.50 12.66 -0.82
N THR A 100 -9.01 12.41 0.39
CA THR A 100 -9.37 11.06 0.86
C THR A 100 -10.44 10.36 0.02
N ASN A 101 -11.25 11.10 -0.75
CA ASN A 101 -12.24 10.54 -1.67
C ASN A 101 -11.60 9.98 -2.96
N HIS A 102 -10.34 10.30 -3.23
CA HIS A 102 -9.55 9.79 -4.34
C HIS A 102 -8.56 8.70 -3.91
N ILE A 103 -8.55 8.32 -2.63
CA ILE A 103 -7.64 7.31 -2.11
C ILE A 103 -8.30 5.94 -2.08
N ALA A 104 -7.78 5.04 -2.92
CA ALA A 104 -8.01 3.61 -2.79
C ALA A 104 -7.04 3.03 -1.75
N TYR A 105 -7.44 1.96 -1.08
CA TYR A 105 -6.56 1.15 -0.26
C TYR A 105 -6.58 -0.29 -0.72
N LEU A 106 -5.42 -0.93 -0.81
CA LEU A 106 -5.30 -2.34 -1.13
C LEU A 106 -3.96 -2.87 -0.62
N ASP A 107 -3.97 -3.82 0.30
CA ASP A 107 -2.74 -4.53 0.68
C ASP A 107 -2.36 -5.57 -0.39
N LEU A 108 -1.07 -5.90 -0.49
CA LEU A 108 -0.58 -6.92 -1.43
C LEU A 108 -1.19 -8.30 -1.15
N PHE A 109 -1.34 -8.63 0.13
CA PHE A 109 -1.99 -9.85 0.58
C PHE A 109 -3.20 -9.50 1.45
N PRO A 110 -4.35 -10.15 1.28
CA PRO A 110 -5.54 -9.87 2.07
C PRO A 110 -5.52 -10.50 3.47
N PHE A 111 -4.50 -11.29 3.81
CA PHE A 111 -4.40 -12.09 5.03
C PHE A 111 -4.03 -11.26 6.24
N ARG A 112 -4.65 -11.56 7.38
CA ARG A 112 -4.51 -10.80 8.62
C ARG A 112 -3.38 -11.34 9.50
N GLU A 113 -2.25 -10.63 9.58
CA GLU A 113 -1.14 -10.95 10.49
C GLU A 113 -0.43 -9.65 10.94
N ALA A 114 -0.24 -9.50 12.25
CA ALA A 114 0.41 -8.32 12.81
C ALA A 114 1.94 -8.31 12.65
N LYS A 115 2.54 -9.51 12.60
CA LYS A 115 3.99 -9.68 12.52
C LYS A 115 4.40 -10.04 11.10
N GLN A 116 4.85 -9.07 10.34
CA GLN A 116 5.31 -9.30 8.97
C GLN A 116 6.34 -10.44 8.87
N ALA A 117 7.32 -10.49 9.78
CA ALA A 117 8.33 -11.56 9.76
C ALA A 117 7.71 -12.97 9.94
N LEU A 118 6.60 -13.10 10.69
CA LEU A 118 5.88 -14.36 10.80
C LEU A 118 5.12 -14.67 9.51
N PHE A 119 4.46 -13.69 8.93
CA PHE A 119 3.79 -13.82 7.63
C PHE A 119 4.77 -14.33 6.57
N GLU A 120 5.91 -13.66 6.41
CA GLU A 120 6.95 -14.04 5.44
C GLU A 120 7.46 -15.46 5.69
N LYS A 121 7.77 -15.80 6.95
CA LYS A 121 8.25 -17.12 7.33
C LYS A 121 7.24 -18.23 7.01
N VAL A 122 5.96 -18.01 7.31
CA VAL A 122 4.91 -19.01 7.13
C VAL A 122 4.63 -19.27 5.65
N PHE A 123 4.69 -18.24 4.82
CA PHE A 123 4.38 -18.36 3.39
C PHE A 123 5.61 -18.53 2.49
N GLN A 124 6.84 -18.53 3.04
CA GLN A 124 8.07 -18.58 2.22
C GLN A 124 8.17 -19.83 1.33
N GLU A 125 7.61 -20.97 1.77
CA GLU A 125 7.64 -22.24 1.04
C GLU A 125 6.50 -22.38 0.02
N PHE A 126 5.56 -21.44 0.01
CA PHE A 126 4.36 -21.46 -0.85
C PHE A 126 4.43 -20.39 -1.94
N ASN A 127 5.49 -20.41 -2.73
CA ASN A 127 5.73 -19.39 -3.77
C ASN A 127 4.60 -19.33 -4.80
N ASP A 128 4.12 -20.47 -5.28
CA ASP A 128 3.02 -20.52 -6.26
C ASP A 128 1.73 -19.92 -5.69
N PHE A 129 1.41 -20.24 -4.43
CA PHE A 129 0.27 -19.66 -3.73
C PHE A 129 0.40 -18.14 -3.60
N ARG A 130 1.57 -17.65 -3.17
CA ARG A 130 1.82 -16.21 -3.07
C ARG A 130 1.69 -15.52 -4.42
N TYR A 131 2.25 -16.14 -5.47
CA TYR A 131 2.17 -15.61 -6.83
C TYR A 131 0.71 -15.52 -7.31
N ASP A 132 -0.10 -16.55 -7.10
CA ASP A 132 -1.50 -16.55 -7.52
C ASP A 132 -2.32 -15.50 -6.74
N ILE A 133 -2.08 -15.34 -5.43
CA ILE A 133 -2.69 -14.26 -4.64
C ILE A 133 -2.27 -12.88 -5.16
N LEU A 134 -0.97 -12.68 -5.41
CA LEU A 134 -0.46 -11.42 -5.96
C LEU A 134 -1.02 -11.13 -7.36
N SER A 135 -1.25 -12.17 -8.18
CA SER A 135 -1.88 -12.00 -9.50
C SER A 135 -3.31 -11.48 -9.40
N VAL A 136 -4.08 -11.93 -8.40
CA VAL A 136 -5.41 -11.37 -8.10
C VAL A 136 -5.29 -9.89 -7.68
N THR A 137 -4.35 -9.58 -6.80
CA THR A 137 -4.09 -8.21 -6.34
C THR A 137 -3.67 -7.32 -7.51
N GLN A 138 -2.77 -7.81 -8.38
CA GLN A 138 -2.29 -7.10 -9.55
C GLN A 138 -3.43 -6.73 -10.51
N LYS A 139 -4.34 -7.67 -10.75
CA LYS A 139 -5.53 -7.42 -11.58
C LYS A 139 -6.39 -6.30 -10.98
N ALA A 140 -6.60 -6.31 -9.65
CA ALA A 140 -7.33 -5.24 -8.97
C ALA A 140 -6.62 -3.89 -9.08
N ILE A 141 -5.28 -3.84 -8.99
CA ILE A 141 -4.49 -2.63 -9.18
C ILE A 141 -4.65 -2.10 -10.61
N HIS A 142 -4.60 -2.96 -11.62
CA HIS A 142 -4.77 -2.56 -13.02
C HIS A 142 -6.17 -1.97 -13.27
N GLU A 143 -7.21 -2.56 -12.69
CA GLU A 143 -8.58 -2.05 -12.81
C GLU A 143 -8.79 -0.70 -12.10
N LEU A 144 -8.09 -0.46 -10.99
CA LEU A 144 -8.08 0.83 -10.32
C LEU A 144 -7.36 1.92 -11.14
N SER A 145 -6.46 1.52 -12.03
CA SER A 145 -5.65 2.42 -12.88
C SER A 145 -5.08 3.65 -12.12
N PRO A 146 -4.33 3.44 -11.02
CA PRO A 146 -3.91 4.54 -10.16
C PRO A 146 -2.92 5.46 -10.88
N LYS A 147 -3.03 6.77 -10.63
CA LYS A 147 -2.05 7.75 -11.10
C LYS A 147 -0.80 7.79 -10.20
N LEU A 148 -0.99 7.50 -8.92
CA LEU A 148 0.07 7.40 -7.92
C LEU A 148 -0.19 6.20 -7.01
N ILE A 149 0.81 5.36 -6.83
CA ILE A 149 0.83 4.30 -5.81
C ILE A 149 1.73 4.75 -4.67
N ILE A 150 1.22 4.73 -3.45
CA ILE A 150 1.98 5.01 -2.23
C ILE A 150 2.16 3.72 -1.46
N HIS A 151 3.36 3.16 -1.51
CA HIS A 151 3.68 1.92 -0.81
C HIS A 151 4.30 2.20 0.55
N ALA A 152 3.57 1.84 1.60
CA ALA A 152 3.91 2.20 2.97
C ALA A 152 4.78 1.17 3.72
N ASN A 153 5.30 0.16 3.03
CA ASN A 153 6.08 -0.91 3.62
C ASN A 153 7.40 -1.16 2.88
N LYS A 154 8.51 -0.80 3.52
CA LYS A 154 9.85 -0.92 2.93
C LYS A 154 10.24 -2.36 2.61
N SER A 155 9.98 -3.29 3.52
CA SER A 155 10.45 -4.67 3.42
C SER A 155 9.68 -5.52 2.42
N SER A 156 8.56 -5.04 1.89
CA SER A 156 7.78 -5.72 0.85
C SER A 156 7.93 -5.13 -0.56
N LEU A 157 8.88 -4.21 -0.76
CA LEU A 157 9.16 -3.62 -2.07
C LEU A 157 9.59 -4.66 -3.11
N TYR A 158 10.22 -5.72 -2.68
CA TYR A 158 10.63 -6.80 -3.58
C TYR A 158 9.45 -7.49 -4.28
N TYR A 159 8.23 -7.51 -3.69
CA TYR A 159 7.04 -8.02 -4.37
C TYR A 159 6.63 -7.16 -5.58
N TRP A 160 6.96 -5.88 -5.54
CA TRP A 160 6.77 -4.98 -6.67
C TRP A 160 7.84 -5.15 -7.76
N GLY A 161 8.94 -5.82 -7.46
CA GLY A 161 10.11 -5.92 -8.33
C GLY A 161 11.13 -4.80 -8.10
N LEU A 162 11.09 -4.13 -6.94
CA LEU A 162 12.02 -3.07 -6.59
C LEU A 162 12.93 -3.51 -5.44
N ASN A 163 14.23 -3.56 -5.71
CA ASN A 163 15.23 -3.76 -4.67
C ASN A 163 15.42 -2.46 -3.88
N PHE A 164 15.14 -2.52 -2.57
CA PHE A 164 15.24 -1.33 -1.73
C PHE A 164 16.67 -0.86 -1.49
N ASP A 165 17.64 -1.76 -1.41
CA ASP A 165 19.02 -1.40 -1.02
C ASP A 165 19.73 -0.57 -2.09
N ASN A 166 19.46 -0.85 -3.36
CA ASN A 166 20.03 -0.13 -4.50
C ASN A 166 19.01 0.69 -5.31
N LEU A 167 17.72 0.60 -4.98
CA LEU A 167 16.62 1.30 -5.67
C LEU A 167 16.57 1.03 -7.18
N GLN A 168 16.83 -0.21 -7.57
CA GLN A 168 16.79 -0.69 -8.95
C GLN A 168 15.78 -1.83 -9.08
N ASP A 169 15.41 -2.15 -10.31
CA ASP A 169 14.58 -3.32 -10.60
C ASP A 169 15.23 -4.59 -10.04
N ASP A 170 14.46 -5.34 -9.26
CA ASP A 170 14.89 -6.64 -8.77
C ASP A 170 14.63 -7.71 -9.83
N LYS A 171 15.66 -8.02 -10.59
CA LYS A 171 15.60 -9.04 -11.65
C LYS A 171 15.56 -10.48 -11.10
N THR A 172 15.85 -10.66 -9.83
CA THR A 172 15.91 -11.98 -9.18
C THR A 172 14.56 -12.43 -8.62
N ASN A 173 13.70 -11.45 -8.29
CA ASN A 173 12.37 -11.67 -7.73
C ASN A 173 11.31 -10.81 -8.43
N PRO A 174 10.95 -11.12 -9.67
CA PRO A 174 10.05 -10.27 -10.46
C PRO A 174 8.56 -10.53 -10.16
N TRP A 175 8.15 -10.63 -8.89
CA TRP A 175 6.80 -11.01 -8.50
C TRP A 175 5.70 -10.31 -9.32
N LEU A 176 5.57 -8.98 -9.20
CA LEU A 176 4.62 -8.22 -10.00
C LEU A 176 5.19 -7.76 -11.35
N GLY A 177 6.50 -7.85 -11.54
CA GLY A 177 7.18 -7.64 -12.82
C GLY A 177 7.16 -6.22 -13.36
N TYR A 178 7.10 -5.22 -12.49
CA TYR A 178 7.15 -3.81 -12.89
C TYR A 178 8.58 -3.30 -13.05
N HIS A 179 8.71 -2.21 -13.83
CA HIS A 179 9.95 -1.48 -14.04
C HIS A 179 9.86 -0.11 -13.37
N PHE A 180 10.97 0.33 -12.77
CA PHE A 180 11.04 1.56 -11.99
C PHE A 180 12.13 2.48 -12.49
N GLU A 181 11.75 3.68 -12.89
CA GLU A 181 12.65 4.77 -13.24
C GLU A 181 12.60 5.82 -12.12
N LYS A 182 13.73 6.05 -11.44
CA LYS A 182 13.80 6.99 -10.32
C LYS A 182 13.62 8.43 -10.80
N ILE A 183 12.75 9.17 -10.12
CA ILE A 183 12.45 10.58 -10.40
C ILE A 183 12.82 11.42 -9.18
N SER A 184 13.38 12.62 -9.44
CA SER A 184 13.63 13.58 -8.38
C SER A 184 12.31 14.23 -7.92
N LEU A 185 12.08 14.25 -6.62
CA LEU A 185 10.96 15.00 -6.03
C LEU A 185 11.03 16.51 -6.33
N ASN A 186 12.23 17.04 -6.56
CA ASN A 186 12.40 18.45 -6.99
C ASN A 186 11.72 18.77 -8.35
N ALA A 187 11.49 17.76 -9.18
CA ALA A 187 10.76 17.93 -10.43
C ALA A 187 9.26 18.22 -10.20
N ILE A 188 8.77 17.97 -8.99
CA ILE A 188 7.37 18.19 -8.63
C ILE A 188 7.23 19.58 -8.01
N PRO A 189 6.39 20.46 -8.57
CA PRO A 189 6.13 21.78 -8.01
C PRO A 189 5.68 21.70 -6.54
N GLY A 190 6.30 22.50 -5.69
CA GLY A 190 6.02 22.51 -4.24
C GLY A 190 6.81 21.51 -3.40
N MET A 191 7.56 20.57 -4.01
CA MET A 191 8.36 19.58 -3.27
C MET A 191 9.80 20.00 -2.97
N ARG A 192 10.22 21.18 -3.46
CA ARG A 192 11.59 21.69 -3.24
C ARG A 192 11.95 21.86 -1.76
N ALA A 193 11.01 22.32 -0.94
CA ALA A 193 11.23 22.50 0.49
C ALA A 193 11.53 21.17 1.20
N TYR A 194 10.84 20.09 0.81
CA TYR A 194 11.11 18.75 1.28
C TYR A 194 12.54 18.30 0.97
N GLU A 195 12.98 18.45 -0.27
CA GLU A 195 14.34 18.10 -0.69
C GLU A 195 15.42 18.93 0.04
N GLN A 196 15.19 20.22 0.24
CA GLN A 196 16.09 21.08 1.04
C GLN A 196 16.19 20.63 2.49
N ARG A 197 15.07 20.28 3.12
CA ARG A 197 15.02 19.78 4.50
C ARG A 197 15.79 18.47 4.67
N LEU A 198 15.81 17.63 3.62
CA LEU A 198 16.51 16.34 3.63
C LEU A 198 17.95 16.38 3.14
N SER A 199 18.44 17.52 2.67
CA SER A 199 19.81 17.64 2.12
C SER A 199 20.90 17.25 3.12
N SER A 200 20.63 17.34 4.43
CA SER A 200 21.53 16.96 5.52
C SER A 200 21.35 15.53 6.05
N VAL A 201 20.43 14.73 5.47
CA VAL A 201 20.10 13.40 5.98
C VAL A 201 20.66 12.33 5.02
N GLU A 202 21.55 11.47 5.53
CA GLU A 202 22.24 10.45 4.72
C GLU A 202 21.31 9.39 4.12
N LYS A 203 20.21 9.06 4.79
CA LYS A 203 19.24 8.04 4.33
C LYS A 203 17.86 8.64 4.16
N ARG A 204 17.42 8.70 2.93
CA ARG A 204 16.05 9.09 2.59
C ARG A 204 15.15 7.86 2.60
N ASN A 205 13.96 7.99 3.19
CA ASN A 205 12.95 6.93 3.23
C ASN A 205 11.79 7.17 2.25
N VAL A 206 11.89 8.24 1.45
CA VAL A 206 10.87 8.62 0.46
C VAL A 206 11.55 8.72 -0.90
N HIS A 207 11.12 7.87 -1.82
CA HIS A 207 11.63 7.84 -3.19
C HIS A 207 10.47 7.77 -4.17
N LEU A 208 10.53 8.58 -5.21
CA LEU A 208 9.55 8.62 -6.28
C LEU A 208 10.11 7.94 -7.53
N PHE A 209 9.27 7.12 -8.15
CA PHE A 209 9.58 6.42 -9.40
C PHE A 209 8.44 6.61 -10.41
N ARG A 210 8.78 6.57 -11.68
CA ARG A 210 7.85 6.22 -12.73
C ARG A 210 7.81 4.70 -12.81
N MET A 211 6.62 4.13 -12.73
CA MET A 211 6.39 2.69 -12.80
C MET A 211 5.69 2.33 -14.10
N SER A 212 6.12 1.24 -14.74
CA SER A 212 5.57 0.75 -15.99
C SER A 212 5.77 -0.77 -16.12
N GLY A 213 5.27 -1.35 -17.18
CA GLY A 213 5.44 -2.77 -17.49
C GLY A 213 4.28 -3.63 -17.01
N ASN A 214 4.33 -4.87 -17.37
CA ASN A 214 3.37 -5.93 -17.02
C ASN A 214 1.88 -5.55 -17.18
N GLY A 215 1.55 -4.75 -18.19
CA GLY A 215 0.18 -4.37 -18.52
C GLY A 215 -0.45 -3.25 -17.70
N ILE A 216 0.30 -2.64 -16.75
CA ILE A 216 -0.20 -1.44 -16.08
C ILE A 216 -0.03 -0.20 -16.95
N GLU A 217 -1.02 0.69 -16.93
CA GLU A 217 -0.84 2.03 -17.46
C GLU A 217 0.28 2.76 -16.69
N PRO A 218 1.22 3.44 -17.37
CA PRO A 218 2.31 4.13 -16.71
C PRO A 218 1.80 5.06 -15.60
N CYS A 219 2.29 4.84 -14.38
CA CYS A 219 1.89 5.60 -13.21
C CYS A 219 3.13 5.96 -12.36
N TYR A 220 2.91 6.59 -11.23
CA TYR A 220 3.98 6.91 -10.30
C TYR A 220 3.93 6.04 -9.06
N PHE A 221 5.09 5.74 -8.51
CA PHE A 221 5.24 4.89 -7.34
C PHE A 221 6.08 5.61 -6.29
N LEU A 222 5.51 5.83 -5.13
CA LEU A 222 6.15 6.46 -3.99
C LEU A 222 6.45 5.42 -2.93
N THR A 223 7.73 5.18 -2.63
CA THR A 223 8.07 4.48 -1.40
C THR A 223 7.93 5.46 -0.24
N TYR A 224 7.19 5.09 0.77
CA TYR A 224 6.88 5.96 1.87
C TYR A 224 6.82 5.21 3.19
N MET A 225 7.52 5.71 4.21
CA MET A 225 7.39 5.18 5.56
C MET A 225 6.38 6.03 6.33
N MET A 226 5.28 5.43 6.74
CA MET A 226 4.29 6.13 7.56
C MET A 226 4.77 6.29 9.00
N GLU A 227 4.35 7.37 9.66
CA GLU A 227 4.65 7.59 11.07
C GLU A 227 4.08 6.45 11.93
N ASN A 228 4.96 5.76 12.64
CA ASN A 228 4.63 4.69 13.57
C ASN A 228 4.83 5.12 15.03
N TYR A 229 4.18 4.38 15.95
CA TYR A 229 4.47 4.52 17.38
C TYR A 229 5.95 4.17 17.65
N GLY A 230 6.62 5.00 18.46
CA GLY A 230 8.02 4.77 18.81
C GLY A 230 9.04 5.21 17.77
N MET A 231 8.61 5.80 16.65
CA MET A 231 9.53 6.36 15.67
C MET A 231 10.41 7.44 16.28
N LYS A 232 11.72 7.32 16.07
CA LYS A 232 12.71 8.31 16.58
C LYS A 232 12.49 9.68 15.92
N PRO A 233 12.73 10.81 16.63
CA PRO A 233 12.55 12.16 16.10
C PRO A 233 13.24 12.39 14.75
N ASN A 234 14.49 11.96 14.60
CA ASN A 234 15.25 12.12 13.36
C ASN A 234 14.62 11.37 12.17
N THR A 235 13.94 10.25 12.42
CA THR A 235 13.22 9.51 11.38
C THR A 235 11.97 10.25 10.94
N ARG A 236 11.30 10.96 11.86
CA ARG A 236 10.12 11.78 11.54
C ARG A 236 10.44 12.93 10.59
N LEU A 237 11.62 13.53 10.72
CA LEU A 237 12.08 14.58 9.82
C LEU A 237 12.23 14.13 8.36
N GLN A 238 12.33 12.82 8.13
CA GLN A 238 12.43 12.23 6.79
C GLN A 238 11.07 11.97 6.14
N LEU A 239 9.98 12.16 6.87
CA LEU A 239 8.63 11.98 6.33
C LEU A 239 8.15 13.24 5.61
N LEU A 240 7.25 13.04 4.65
CA LEU A 240 6.48 14.13 4.09
C LEU A 240 5.57 14.72 5.18
N THR A 241 5.46 16.03 5.22
CA THR A 241 4.39 16.68 6.00
C THR A 241 3.05 16.43 5.34
N PRO A 242 1.92 16.61 6.05
CA PRO A 242 0.60 16.53 5.42
C PRO A 242 0.45 17.46 4.20
N ASP A 243 0.96 18.68 4.28
CA ASP A 243 0.89 19.65 3.16
C ASP A 243 1.74 19.20 1.96
N GLU A 244 2.91 18.63 2.18
CA GLU A 244 3.76 18.04 1.13
C GLU A 244 3.08 16.81 0.50
N MET A 245 2.46 15.93 1.30
CA MET A 245 1.72 14.79 0.80
C MET A 245 0.51 15.20 -0.05
N VAL A 246 -0.27 16.17 0.42
CA VAL A 246 -1.40 16.73 -0.32
C VAL A 246 -0.94 17.37 -1.62
N THR A 247 0.16 18.14 -1.59
CA THR A 247 0.77 18.76 -2.77
C THR A 247 1.16 17.71 -3.80
N LEU A 248 1.84 16.66 -3.36
CA LEU A 248 2.27 15.55 -4.22
C LEU A 248 1.07 14.83 -4.85
N CYS A 249 0.09 14.42 -4.05
CA CYS A 249 -1.09 13.74 -4.55
C CYS A 249 -1.86 14.60 -5.55
N ASN A 250 -2.11 15.87 -5.23
CA ASN A 250 -2.83 16.79 -6.11
C ASN A 250 -2.10 17.05 -7.44
N TYR A 251 -0.78 16.95 -7.45
CA TYR A 251 -0.01 17.06 -8.69
C TYR A 251 -0.35 15.91 -9.65
N PHE A 252 -0.46 14.69 -9.16
CA PHE A 252 -0.76 13.49 -9.97
C PHE A 252 -2.24 13.29 -10.27
N LEU A 253 -3.12 13.95 -9.51
CA LEU A 253 -4.57 13.90 -9.74
C LEU A 253 -5.06 14.97 -10.74
N LYS A 254 -4.21 15.87 -11.20
CA LYS A 254 -4.53 16.85 -12.27
C LYS A 254 -4.54 16.18 -13.62
#